data_71affe35d74430e12eefc4f3204da5c1
#
_entry.id   71affe35d74430e12eefc4f3204da5c1
#
_cell.length_a   1.000
_cell.length_b   1.000
_cell.length_c   1.000
_cell.angle_alpha   90.00
_cell.angle_beta   90.00
_cell.angle_gamma   90.00
#
_symmetry.space_group_name_H-M   'P 1'
#
loop_
_entity.id
_entity.type
_entity.pdbx_description
1 polymer ?
#
loop_
_entity_poly.entity_id
_entity_poly.type
_entity_poly.pdbx_seq_one_letter_code
_entity_poly.pdbx_strand_id
1 'polypeptide(L)'
;MSVSVSIPVFDSTPHLAACHEALAVQTFRDFEVIERGPSADGPRNAGAARNAGLDAVKGEWVAFVDADDLPSPEMLEAAVVAGERERADVVVFGAEEFDDKTGLKTPLPLRLDAGLGDDVRFTSFGNCVWNKLFRASYLKEKGIRFQEIARSNDLAFCIEALARTNRIAVVPRVLYRYRINGGGLQSTKAKTPDCWREALAEVRIRLERAGLLPRFAIALRHLARQVEGDNLPGGRFSPRKILHSIRRRGLVNFLKHAYGRIAG
;
A
#
# COMPACT_ATOMS: atom_id res chain seq x y z
N MET A 1 -17.93 -1.89 17.25
CA MET A 1 -17.20 -1.79 15.95
C MET A 1 -15.87 -2.46 16.14
N SER A 2 -15.53 -3.45 15.35
CA SER A 2 -14.29 -4.20 15.55
C SER A 2 -13.41 -4.14 14.29
N VAL A 3 -12.10 -4.27 14.46
CA VAL A 3 -11.13 -4.25 13.37
C VAL A 3 -10.39 -5.58 13.32
N SER A 4 -10.26 -6.18 12.14
CA SER A 4 -9.29 -7.25 11.91
C SER A 4 -8.04 -6.65 11.26
N VAL A 5 -6.89 -6.81 11.91
CA VAL A 5 -5.59 -6.41 11.39
C VAL A 5 -4.93 -7.63 10.76
N SER A 6 -4.81 -7.63 9.42
CA SER A 6 -4.18 -8.74 8.68
C SER A 6 -2.71 -8.45 8.41
N ILE A 7 -1.84 -9.35 8.85
CA ILE A 7 -0.39 -9.28 8.69
C ILE A 7 0.08 -10.47 7.85
N PRO A 8 0.61 -10.23 6.63
CA PRO A 8 1.24 -11.28 5.86
C PRO A 8 2.62 -11.60 6.48
N VAL A 9 2.81 -12.83 6.95
CA VAL A 9 4.04 -13.28 7.59
C VAL A 9 4.74 -14.29 6.70
N PHE A 10 6.04 -14.07 6.47
CA PHE A 10 6.93 -15.01 5.78
C PHE A 10 8.04 -15.42 6.75
N ASP A 11 8.68 -16.58 6.48
CA ASP A 11 9.76 -17.11 7.30
C ASP A 11 10.78 -16.01 7.66
N SER A 12 10.99 -15.78 8.93
CA SER A 12 11.91 -14.79 9.51
C SER A 12 11.65 -13.32 9.09
N THR A 13 10.59 -12.71 9.59
CA THR A 13 10.50 -11.24 9.55
C THR A 13 11.17 -10.67 10.80
N PRO A 14 12.40 -10.14 10.72
CA PRO A 14 13.18 -9.71 11.92
C PRO A 14 12.52 -8.55 12.66
N HIS A 15 11.54 -7.89 12.05
CA HIS A 15 10.84 -6.72 12.60
C HIS A 15 9.43 -7.03 13.12
N LEU A 16 8.97 -8.28 13.05
CA LEU A 16 7.63 -8.66 13.47
C LEU A 16 7.35 -8.30 14.95
N ALA A 17 8.32 -8.48 15.83
CA ALA A 17 8.18 -8.09 17.23
C ALA A 17 7.90 -6.59 17.40
N ALA A 18 8.62 -5.73 16.67
CA ALA A 18 8.40 -4.28 16.70
C ALA A 18 7.03 -3.89 16.11
N CYS A 19 6.55 -4.61 15.09
CA CYS A 19 5.20 -4.44 14.56
C CYS A 19 4.15 -4.79 15.63
N HIS A 20 4.32 -5.90 16.35
CA HIS A 20 3.44 -6.28 17.47
C HIS A 20 3.44 -5.25 18.59
N GLU A 21 4.60 -4.74 18.99
CA GLU A 21 4.70 -3.68 19.98
C GLU A 21 3.95 -2.41 19.54
N ALA A 22 4.05 -2.02 18.26
CA ALA A 22 3.31 -0.88 17.71
C ALA A 22 1.80 -1.14 17.69
N LEU A 23 1.34 -2.37 17.48
CA LEU A 23 -0.07 -2.74 17.58
C LEU A 23 -0.55 -2.80 19.04
N ALA A 24 0.27 -3.27 19.96
CA ALA A 24 -0.09 -3.36 21.38
C ALA A 24 -0.39 -1.99 22.02
N VAL A 25 0.18 -0.90 21.47
CA VAL A 25 -0.05 0.47 21.96
C VAL A 25 -1.15 1.22 21.20
N GLN A 26 -1.91 0.56 20.31
CA GLN A 26 -3.04 1.20 19.63
C GLN A 26 -4.04 1.75 20.66
N THR A 27 -4.57 2.96 20.42
CA THR A 27 -5.61 3.57 21.29
C THR A 27 -6.96 2.89 21.11
N PHE A 28 -7.26 2.41 19.92
CA PHE A 28 -8.42 1.57 19.63
C PHE A 28 -8.17 0.15 20.15
N ARG A 29 -9.07 -0.40 20.97
CA ARG A 29 -8.84 -1.69 21.67
C ARG A 29 -9.65 -2.87 21.13
N ASP A 30 -10.73 -2.63 20.40
CA ASP A 30 -11.60 -3.70 19.87
C ASP A 30 -11.07 -4.19 18.51
N PHE A 31 -9.91 -4.83 18.53
CA PHE A 31 -9.32 -5.41 17.32
C PHE A 31 -8.71 -6.80 17.57
N GLU A 32 -8.65 -7.59 16.51
CA GLU A 32 -7.90 -8.85 16.45
C GLU A 32 -6.73 -8.73 15.48
N VAL A 33 -5.69 -9.54 15.70
CA VAL A 33 -4.56 -9.68 14.77
C VAL A 33 -4.65 -11.02 14.07
N ILE A 34 -4.58 -11.01 12.75
CA ILE A 34 -4.63 -12.20 11.89
C ILE A 34 -3.30 -12.32 11.15
N GLU A 35 -2.44 -13.18 11.62
CA GLU A 35 -1.20 -13.52 10.93
C GLU A 35 -1.43 -14.68 9.98
N ARG A 36 -1.04 -14.50 8.72
CA ARG A 36 -1.11 -15.56 7.71
C ARG A 36 0.16 -15.59 6.88
N GLY A 37 0.75 -16.78 6.79
CA GLY A 37 1.72 -17.13 5.77
C GLY A 37 1.03 -17.62 4.50
N PRO A 38 1.77 -17.82 3.41
CA PRO A 38 1.27 -18.52 2.24
C PRO A 38 0.92 -19.96 2.61
N SER A 39 -0.13 -20.51 1.97
CA SER A 39 -0.48 -21.92 2.11
C SER A 39 0.69 -22.82 1.69
N ALA A 40 0.80 -24.00 2.30
CA ALA A 40 1.83 -24.99 1.95
C ALA A 40 1.75 -25.39 0.46
N ASP A 41 0.52 -25.50 -0.06
CA ASP A 41 0.22 -25.96 -1.42
C ASP A 41 -0.11 -24.83 -2.40
N GLY A 42 0.01 -23.56 -1.96
CA GLY A 42 -0.35 -22.35 -2.73
C GLY A 42 0.83 -21.47 -3.11
N PRO A 43 0.55 -20.37 -3.83
CA PRO A 43 1.57 -19.40 -4.20
C PRO A 43 2.23 -18.76 -2.96
N ARG A 44 3.55 -18.82 -2.88
CA ARG A 44 4.33 -18.23 -1.78
C ARG A 44 4.56 -16.74 -1.99
N ASN A 45 3.49 -15.95 -1.90
CA ASN A 45 3.55 -14.49 -2.05
C ASN A 45 2.60 -13.76 -1.09
N ALA A 46 2.80 -12.45 -0.93
CA ALA A 46 2.01 -11.63 -0.02
C ALA A 46 0.53 -11.51 -0.43
N GLY A 47 0.21 -11.64 -1.71
CA GLY A 47 -1.18 -11.64 -2.19
C GLY A 47 -1.96 -12.83 -1.65
N ALA A 48 -1.39 -14.04 -1.74
CA ALA A 48 -2.00 -15.25 -1.20
C ALA A 48 -2.14 -15.18 0.33
N ALA A 49 -1.10 -14.72 1.04
CA ALA A 49 -1.15 -14.55 2.49
C ALA A 49 -2.24 -13.54 2.92
N ARG A 50 -2.37 -12.40 2.22
CA ARG A 50 -3.43 -11.41 2.48
C ARG A 50 -4.82 -11.94 2.15
N ASN A 51 -4.96 -12.76 1.10
CA ASN A 51 -6.23 -13.44 0.79
C ASN A 51 -6.64 -14.40 1.90
N ALA A 52 -5.70 -15.21 2.41
CA ALA A 52 -5.95 -16.07 3.56
C ALA A 52 -6.31 -15.28 4.83
N GLY A 53 -5.73 -14.08 4.99
CA GLY A 53 -6.11 -13.13 6.03
C GLY A 53 -7.54 -12.63 5.85
N LEU A 54 -7.93 -12.22 4.64
CA LEU A 54 -9.30 -11.79 4.31
C LEU A 54 -10.35 -12.86 4.62
N ASP A 55 -10.05 -14.13 4.39
CA ASP A 55 -10.96 -15.25 4.66
C ASP A 55 -11.18 -15.47 6.17
N ALA A 56 -10.27 -14.97 7.01
CA ALA A 56 -10.34 -15.08 8.47
C ALA A 56 -10.91 -13.83 9.16
N VAL A 57 -11.20 -12.76 8.42
CA VAL A 57 -11.72 -11.49 8.95
C VAL A 57 -13.05 -11.69 9.65
N LYS A 58 -13.15 -11.22 10.91
CA LYS A 58 -14.37 -11.18 11.71
C LYS A 58 -14.81 -9.75 12.02
N GLY A 59 -13.88 -8.80 11.98
CA GLY A 59 -14.16 -7.40 12.24
C GLY A 59 -15.04 -6.75 11.18
N GLU A 60 -15.70 -5.67 11.56
CA GLU A 60 -16.46 -4.81 10.63
C GLU A 60 -15.52 -4.09 9.65
N TRP A 61 -14.31 -3.84 10.11
CA TRP A 61 -13.24 -3.22 9.34
C TRP A 61 -12.05 -4.15 9.21
N VAL A 62 -11.29 -4.00 8.12
CA VAL A 62 -10.00 -4.68 7.93
C VAL A 62 -8.90 -3.68 7.58
N ALA A 63 -7.80 -3.76 8.32
CA ALA A 63 -6.54 -3.10 8.06
C ALA A 63 -5.50 -4.13 7.62
N PHE A 64 -4.62 -3.74 6.71
CA PHE A 64 -3.46 -4.54 6.34
C PHE A 64 -2.21 -3.84 6.86
N VAL A 65 -1.38 -4.57 7.56
CA VAL A 65 -0.11 -4.08 8.12
C VAL A 65 1.00 -5.01 7.65
N ASP A 66 2.04 -4.46 7.05
CA ASP A 66 3.21 -5.28 6.69
C ASP A 66 4.04 -5.56 7.95
N ALA A 67 4.56 -6.78 8.04
CA ALA A 67 5.20 -7.31 9.26
C ALA A 67 6.50 -6.59 9.66
N ASP A 68 7.05 -5.75 8.79
CA ASP A 68 8.24 -4.94 9.02
C ASP A 68 7.95 -3.45 9.27
N ASP A 69 6.68 -3.06 9.31
CA ASP A 69 6.26 -1.67 9.44
C ASP A 69 5.76 -1.30 10.84
N LEU A 70 5.53 0.00 11.07
CA LEU A 70 5.09 0.53 12.36
C LEU A 70 3.84 1.40 12.21
N PRO A 71 2.63 0.89 12.51
CA PRO A 71 1.44 1.72 12.62
C PRO A 71 1.58 2.71 13.80
N SER A 72 1.08 3.95 13.61
CA SER A 72 1.02 4.92 14.72
C SER A 72 -0.01 4.48 15.77
N PRO A 73 0.15 4.85 17.05
CA PRO A 73 -0.77 4.44 18.11
C PRO A 73 -2.24 4.79 17.85
N GLU A 74 -2.51 5.87 17.14
CA GLU A 74 -3.86 6.34 16.84
C GLU A 74 -4.40 5.87 15.47
N MET A 75 -3.67 4.98 14.76
CA MET A 75 -4.03 4.60 13.39
C MET A 75 -5.44 4.01 13.30
N LEU A 76 -5.72 3.00 14.10
CA LEU A 76 -7.01 2.31 14.04
C LEU A 76 -8.15 3.23 14.50
N GLU A 77 -7.97 3.97 15.59
CA GLU A 77 -8.99 4.86 16.13
C GLU A 77 -9.33 5.98 15.13
N ALA A 78 -8.33 6.69 14.63
CA ALA A 78 -8.55 7.79 13.69
C ALA A 78 -9.22 7.31 12.40
N ALA A 79 -8.83 6.15 11.89
CA ALA A 79 -9.42 5.58 10.68
C ALA A 79 -10.86 5.10 10.91
N VAL A 80 -11.16 4.40 12.02
CA VAL A 80 -12.50 3.93 12.35
C VAL A 80 -13.45 5.12 12.56
N VAL A 81 -13.05 6.12 13.35
CA VAL A 81 -13.86 7.32 13.60
C VAL A 81 -14.20 8.05 12.31
N ALA A 82 -13.23 8.24 11.41
CA ALA A 82 -13.48 8.87 10.11
C ALA A 82 -14.40 8.01 9.24
N GLY A 83 -14.16 6.70 9.20
CA GLY A 83 -14.95 5.76 8.41
C GLY A 83 -16.41 5.70 8.82
N GLU A 84 -16.70 5.72 10.11
CA GLU A 84 -18.06 5.71 10.63
C GLU A 84 -18.77 7.06 10.42
N ARG A 85 -18.07 8.15 10.74
CA ARG A 85 -18.62 9.50 10.54
C ARG A 85 -19.06 9.73 9.09
N GLU A 86 -18.29 9.26 8.12
CA GLU A 86 -18.54 9.48 6.70
C GLU A 86 -19.26 8.29 6.03
N ARG A 87 -19.62 7.26 6.80
CA ARG A 87 -20.20 6.01 6.29
C ARG A 87 -19.38 5.44 5.13
N ALA A 88 -18.07 5.48 5.29
CA ALA A 88 -17.14 5.12 4.24
C ALA A 88 -17.06 3.59 4.02
N ASP A 89 -16.70 3.20 2.80
CA ASP A 89 -16.27 1.84 2.46
C ASP A 89 -14.75 1.71 2.56
N VAL A 90 -14.05 2.82 2.27
CA VAL A 90 -12.58 2.90 2.32
C VAL A 90 -12.18 4.18 3.05
N VAL A 91 -11.26 4.05 3.98
CA VAL A 91 -10.60 5.19 4.62
C VAL A 91 -9.16 5.24 4.15
N VAL A 92 -8.66 6.41 3.77
CA VAL A 92 -7.29 6.61 3.33
C VAL A 92 -6.60 7.57 4.30
N PHE A 93 -5.36 7.27 4.68
CA PHE A 93 -4.59 8.11 5.59
C PHE A 93 -3.15 8.31 5.12
N GLY A 94 -2.47 9.27 5.74
CA GLY A 94 -1.09 9.61 5.43
C GLY A 94 -0.10 8.58 5.95
N ALA A 95 1.05 8.52 5.29
CA ALA A 95 2.16 7.67 5.68
C ALA A 95 3.51 8.37 5.46
N GLU A 96 4.53 7.88 6.17
CA GLU A 96 5.92 8.29 6.00
C GLU A 96 6.84 7.08 5.84
N GLU A 97 7.90 7.24 5.07
CA GLU A 97 9.03 6.31 5.12
C GLU A 97 9.90 6.59 6.34
N PHE A 98 10.45 5.57 6.95
CA PHE A 98 11.48 5.72 7.98
C PHE A 98 12.63 4.74 7.76
N ASP A 99 13.83 5.19 8.10
CA ASP A 99 15.07 4.43 7.98
C ASP A 99 15.64 4.20 9.38
N ASP A 100 15.69 2.96 9.85
CA ASP A 100 16.18 2.61 11.18
C ASP A 100 17.64 2.99 11.42
N LYS A 101 18.46 2.99 10.35
CA LYS A 101 19.89 3.24 10.46
C LYS A 101 20.21 4.71 10.65
N THR A 102 19.40 5.57 10.03
CA THR A 102 19.64 7.03 10.01
C THR A 102 18.65 7.81 10.84
N GLY A 103 17.55 7.19 11.27
CA GLY A 103 16.43 7.86 11.94
C GLY A 103 15.64 8.81 11.01
N LEU A 104 15.98 8.87 9.72
CA LEU A 104 15.34 9.77 8.77
C LEU A 104 13.90 9.35 8.52
N LYS A 105 12.99 10.32 8.61
CA LYS A 105 11.58 10.18 8.27
C LYS A 105 11.24 11.07 7.07
N THR A 106 10.50 10.53 6.11
CA THR A 106 10.11 11.28 4.91
C THR A 106 8.65 11.01 4.60
N PRO A 107 7.76 12.03 4.68
CA PRO A 107 6.36 11.86 4.32
C PRO A 107 6.22 11.37 2.88
N LEU A 108 5.34 10.40 2.65
CA LEU A 108 5.00 9.96 1.31
C LEU A 108 4.19 11.04 0.59
N PRO A 109 4.39 11.22 -0.72
CA PRO A 109 3.74 12.28 -1.50
C PRO A 109 2.28 11.93 -1.83
N LEU A 110 1.49 11.60 -0.82
CA LEU A 110 0.07 11.33 -0.96
C LEU A 110 -0.71 12.64 -0.98
N ARG A 111 -1.70 12.74 -1.86
CA ARG A 111 -2.64 13.86 -1.86
C ARG A 111 -3.90 13.40 -1.12
N LEU A 112 -4.08 13.91 0.08
CA LEU A 112 -5.15 13.50 0.98
C LEU A 112 -6.27 14.55 0.97
N ASP A 113 -6.80 14.81 -0.22
CA ASP A 113 -7.93 15.71 -0.44
C ASP A 113 -9.21 14.90 -0.68
N ALA A 114 -10.25 15.15 0.08
CA ALA A 114 -11.55 14.49 -0.10
C ALA A 114 -12.24 14.86 -1.43
N GLY A 115 -11.90 16.03 -1.99
CA GLY A 115 -12.47 16.54 -3.25
C GLY A 115 -11.74 16.15 -4.53
N LEU A 116 -10.87 15.13 -4.49
CA LEU A 116 -10.13 14.70 -5.67
C LEU A 116 -11.04 14.10 -6.74
N GLY A 117 -10.88 14.57 -7.97
CA GLY A 117 -11.55 14.01 -9.14
C GLY A 117 -11.11 12.57 -9.44
N ASP A 118 -11.92 11.88 -10.22
CA ASP A 118 -11.67 10.49 -10.61
C ASP A 118 -10.36 10.31 -11.40
N ASP A 119 -9.93 11.34 -12.13
CA ASP A 119 -8.71 11.34 -12.97
C ASP A 119 -7.39 11.22 -12.19
N VAL A 120 -7.39 11.66 -10.94
CA VAL A 120 -6.19 11.65 -10.07
C VAL A 120 -6.33 10.76 -8.83
N ARG A 121 -7.50 10.18 -8.57
CA ARG A 121 -7.80 9.38 -7.38
C ARG A 121 -6.78 8.27 -7.15
N PHE A 122 -6.45 7.49 -8.17
CA PHE A 122 -5.54 6.34 -8.05
C PHE A 122 -4.10 6.73 -7.74
N THR A 123 -3.63 7.83 -8.33
CA THR A 123 -2.26 8.31 -8.12
C THR A 123 -2.12 9.13 -6.84
N SER A 124 -3.20 9.68 -6.32
CA SER A 124 -3.22 10.54 -5.14
C SER A 124 -3.25 9.77 -3.84
N PHE A 125 -4.09 8.73 -3.77
CA PHE A 125 -4.24 7.92 -2.55
C PHE A 125 -3.20 6.81 -2.40
N GLY A 126 -2.32 6.67 -3.39
CA GLY A 126 -1.36 5.58 -3.45
C GLY A 126 -2.00 4.23 -3.74
N ASN A 127 -1.19 3.31 -4.22
CA ASN A 127 -1.57 1.95 -4.58
C ASN A 127 -1.17 0.92 -3.51
N CYS A 128 -0.75 1.38 -2.33
CA CYS A 128 -0.41 0.54 -1.19
C CYS A 128 -1.65 0.20 -0.37
N VAL A 129 -1.72 -1.00 0.17
CA VAL A 129 -2.86 -1.45 0.98
C VAL A 129 -2.79 -0.95 2.42
N TRP A 130 -1.59 -0.76 2.97
CA TRP A 130 -1.34 -0.49 4.39
C TRP A 130 -1.68 0.94 4.86
N ASN A 131 -1.92 1.89 3.94
CA ASN A 131 -2.41 3.23 4.29
C ASN A 131 -3.92 3.37 4.16
N LYS A 132 -4.64 2.26 4.31
CA LYS A 132 -6.10 2.20 4.14
C LYS A 132 -6.75 1.31 5.18
N LEU A 133 -7.99 1.67 5.54
CA LEU A 133 -8.90 0.82 6.28
C LEU A 133 -10.11 0.53 5.37
N PHE A 134 -10.54 -0.71 5.32
CA PHE A 134 -11.62 -1.15 4.42
C PHE A 134 -12.79 -1.69 5.23
N ARG A 135 -14.02 -1.39 4.81
CA ARG A 135 -15.19 -2.05 5.37
C ARG A 135 -15.24 -3.50 4.87
N ALA A 136 -15.24 -4.45 5.80
CA ALA A 136 -15.15 -5.87 5.46
C ALA A 136 -16.33 -6.35 4.60
N SER A 137 -17.56 -5.91 4.93
CA SER A 137 -18.77 -6.22 4.15
C SER A 137 -18.69 -5.71 2.71
N TYR A 138 -18.10 -4.54 2.50
CA TYR A 138 -17.88 -3.97 1.16
C TYR A 138 -16.93 -4.83 0.32
N LEU A 139 -15.78 -5.22 0.87
CA LEU A 139 -14.83 -6.09 0.16
C LEU A 139 -15.48 -7.43 -0.20
N LYS A 140 -16.22 -8.02 0.75
CA LYS A 140 -16.92 -9.29 0.56
C LYS A 140 -18.02 -9.18 -0.49
N GLU A 141 -18.88 -8.17 -0.44
CA GLU A 141 -19.97 -7.94 -1.40
C GLU A 141 -19.45 -7.76 -2.82
N LYS A 142 -18.34 -7.02 -2.98
CA LYS A 142 -17.74 -6.77 -4.30
C LYS A 142 -16.80 -7.87 -4.75
N GLY A 143 -16.50 -8.87 -3.93
CA GLY A 143 -15.57 -9.97 -4.24
C GLY A 143 -14.13 -9.48 -4.48
N ILE A 144 -13.71 -8.40 -3.79
CA ILE A 144 -12.40 -7.79 -4.00
C ILE A 144 -11.33 -8.64 -3.32
N ARG A 145 -10.36 -9.14 -4.09
CA ARG A 145 -9.28 -10.02 -3.66
C ARG A 145 -7.93 -9.55 -4.18
N PHE A 146 -6.87 -9.92 -3.48
CA PHE A 146 -5.51 -9.68 -3.93
C PHE A 146 -5.16 -10.55 -5.14
N GLN A 147 -4.34 -10.00 -6.03
CA GLN A 147 -3.71 -10.79 -7.07
C GLN A 147 -2.55 -11.60 -6.46
N GLU A 148 -2.46 -12.88 -6.80
CA GLU A 148 -1.46 -13.78 -6.21
C GLU A 148 -0.18 -13.84 -7.04
N ILE A 149 0.43 -12.69 -7.23
CA ILE A 149 1.69 -12.50 -7.95
C ILE A 149 2.82 -12.11 -7.00
N ALA A 150 4.06 -12.30 -7.42
CA ALA A 150 5.23 -12.12 -6.58
C ALA A 150 5.40 -10.70 -6.04
N ARG A 151 4.98 -9.68 -6.82
CA ARG A 151 5.07 -8.25 -6.46
C ARG A 151 3.91 -7.47 -7.03
N SER A 152 3.67 -6.26 -6.48
CA SER A 152 2.55 -5.39 -6.89
C SER A 152 1.17 -6.05 -6.75
N ASN A 153 1.06 -7.04 -5.88
CA ASN A 153 -0.17 -7.80 -5.65
C ASN A 153 -1.30 -6.96 -5.03
N ASP A 154 -0.96 -5.85 -4.41
CA ASP A 154 -1.86 -4.87 -3.81
C ASP A 154 -2.43 -3.85 -4.83
N LEU A 155 -1.78 -3.66 -5.98
CA LEU A 155 -2.18 -2.66 -6.97
C LEU A 155 -3.63 -2.85 -7.43
N ALA A 156 -3.96 -4.03 -7.95
CA ALA A 156 -5.30 -4.30 -8.48
C ALA A 156 -6.36 -4.27 -7.37
N PHE A 157 -6.04 -4.78 -6.18
CA PHE A 157 -6.91 -4.71 -5.01
C PHE A 157 -7.26 -3.27 -4.64
N CYS A 158 -6.26 -2.41 -4.45
CA CYS A 158 -6.46 -1.03 -4.05
C CYS A 158 -7.23 -0.22 -5.10
N ILE A 159 -6.87 -0.37 -6.38
CA ILE A 159 -7.53 0.37 -7.46
C ILE A 159 -8.99 -0.06 -7.61
N GLU A 160 -9.28 -1.36 -7.57
CA GLU A 160 -10.64 -1.86 -7.62
C GLU A 160 -11.46 -1.37 -6.43
N ALA A 161 -10.91 -1.44 -5.21
CA ALA A 161 -11.58 -0.94 -4.01
C ALA A 161 -11.89 0.55 -4.08
N LEU A 162 -10.98 1.37 -4.59
CA LEU A 162 -11.20 2.81 -4.76
C LEU A 162 -12.17 3.15 -5.91
N ALA A 163 -12.21 2.33 -6.97
CA ALA A 163 -13.04 2.60 -8.14
C ALA A 163 -14.51 2.22 -7.93
N ARG A 164 -14.80 1.20 -7.11
CA ARG A 164 -16.16 0.66 -6.94
C ARG A 164 -16.99 1.38 -5.88
N THR A 165 -16.45 2.43 -5.26
CA THR A 165 -17.18 3.25 -4.27
C THR A 165 -16.92 4.75 -4.46
N ASN A 166 -17.89 5.57 -4.06
CA ASN A 166 -17.71 7.00 -3.84
C ASN A 166 -17.64 7.35 -2.34
N ARG A 167 -17.81 6.36 -1.44
CA ARG A 167 -17.77 6.53 0.00
C ARG A 167 -16.34 6.32 0.50
N ILE A 168 -15.51 7.35 0.32
CA ILE A 168 -14.10 7.34 0.72
C ILE A 168 -13.89 8.46 1.74
N ALA A 169 -13.51 8.10 2.96
CA ALA A 169 -13.07 9.05 3.97
C ALA A 169 -11.56 9.28 3.86
N VAL A 170 -11.13 10.48 4.21
CA VAL A 170 -9.70 10.86 4.19
C VAL A 170 -9.29 11.40 5.54
N VAL A 171 -8.23 10.83 6.10
CA VAL A 171 -7.58 11.32 7.32
C VAL A 171 -6.24 11.96 6.94
N PRO A 172 -6.11 13.29 6.90
CA PRO A 172 -4.91 13.98 6.46
C PRO A 172 -3.83 14.01 7.56
N ARG A 173 -3.56 12.86 8.13
CA ARG A 173 -2.54 12.66 9.18
C ARG A 173 -1.64 11.49 8.79
N VAL A 174 -0.35 11.56 9.16
CA VAL A 174 0.58 10.44 9.03
C VAL A 174 0.26 9.45 10.15
N LEU A 175 -0.30 8.30 9.78
CA LEU A 175 -0.73 7.25 10.70
C LEU A 175 0.02 5.93 10.48
N TYR A 176 0.88 5.85 9.46
CA TYR A 176 1.64 4.65 9.13
C TYR A 176 3.09 4.98 8.81
N ARG A 177 4.02 4.17 9.32
CA ARG A 177 5.46 4.28 9.07
C ARG A 177 5.92 3.07 8.30
N TYR A 178 6.23 3.30 7.02
CA TYR A 178 6.78 2.30 6.13
C TYR A 178 8.29 2.20 6.31
N ARG A 179 8.77 1.02 6.69
CA ARG A 179 10.19 0.77 6.96
C ARG A 179 10.99 0.63 5.67
N ILE A 180 12.06 1.40 5.54
CA ILE A 180 13.04 1.24 4.49
C ILE A 180 14.16 0.35 5.02
N ASN A 181 14.16 -0.91 4.60
CA ASN A 181 15.26 -1.83 4.89
C ASN A 181 15.91 -2.30 3.59
N GLY A 182 17.23 -2.56 3.62
CA GLY A 182 17.99 -2.98 2.45
C GLY A 182 17.65 -4.38 1.93
N GLY A 183 16.83 -5.16 2.66
CA GLY A 183 16.48 -6.55 2.36
C GLY A 183 15.02 -6.78 1.95
N GLY A 184 14.17 -5.73 1.95
CA GLY A 184 12.74 -5.87 1.62
C GLY A 184 12.47 -6.21 0.15
N LEU A 185 11.21 -6.50 -0.18
CA LEU A 185 10.76 -6.82 -1.55
C LEU A 185 11.19 -5.80 -2.60
N GLN A 186 11.42 -4.55 -2.20
CA GLN A 186 11.96 -3.51 -3.07
C GLN A 186 13.36 -3.85 -3.60
N SER A 187 14.18 -4.59 -2.84
CA SER A 187 15.51 -5.03 -3.28
C SER A 187 15.46 -6.12 -4.36
N THR A 188 14.32 -6.80 -4.50
CA THR A 188 14.11 -7.89 -5.46
C THR A 188 13.53 -7.44 -6.80
N LYS A 189 13.40 -6.13 -7.06
CA LYS A 189 12.85 -5.59 -8.33
C LYS A 189 13.46 -6.21 -9.58
N ALA A 190 14.78 -6.41 -9.58
CA ALA A 190 15.50 -7.00 -10.71
C ALA A 190 15.12 -8.47 -10.97
N LYS A 191 14.61 -9.20 -9.97
CA LYS A 191 14.23 -10.62 -10.07
C LYS A 191 12.82 -10.84 -10.62
N THR A 192 11.97 -9.81 -10.59
CA THR A 192 10.57 -9.88 -11.02
C THR A 192 10.18 -8.64 -11.84
N PRO A 193 10.81 -8.43 -13.02
CA PRO A 193 10.70 -7.17 -13.74
C PRO A 193 9.30 -6.89 -14.30
N ASP A 194 8.50 -7.90 -14.58
CA ASP A 194 7.22 -7.77 -15.30
C ASP A 194 5.97 -7.84 -14.41
N CYS A 195 6.10 -8.12 -13.11
CA CYS A 195 4.95 -8.19 -12.20
C CYS A 195 4.08 -6.94 -12.20
N TRP A 196 4.67 -5.76 -12.38
CA TRP A 196 3.91 -4.51 -12.44
C TRP A 196 3.06 -4.39 -13.71
N ARG A 197 3.50 -4.97 -14.85
CA ARG A 197 2.72 -5.03 -16.09
C ARG A 197 1.52 -5.95 -15.93
N GLU A 198 1.74 -7.10 -15.33
CA GLU A 198 0.69 -8.05 -14.98
C GLU A 198 -0.33 -7.43 -14.03
N ALA A 199 0.12 -6.71 -13.00
CA ALA A 199 -0.76 -6.00 -12.08
C ALA A 199 -1.57 -4.90 -12.78
N LEU A 200 -0.99 -4.11 -13.70
CA LEU A 200 -1.73 -3.11 -14.47
C LEU A 200 -2.73 -3.73 -15.44
N ALA A 201 -2.38 -4.85 -16.07
CA ALA A 201 -3.31 -5.59 -16.93
C ALA A 201 -4.52 -6.06 -16.13
N GLU A 202 -4.30 -6.60 -14.93
CA GLU A 202 -5.38 -7.03 -14.02
C GLU A 202 -6.26 -5.86 -13.58
N VAL A 203 -5.68 -4.69 -13.25
CA VAL A 203 -6.46 -3.47 -12.96
C VAL A 203 -7.44 -3.18 -14.11
N ARG A 204 -6.94 -3.20 -15.35
CA ARG A 204 -7.77 -2.93 -16.53
C ARG A 204 -8.91 -3.95 -16.64
N ILE A 205 -8.61 -5.24 -16.52
CA ILE A 205 -9.59 -6.33 -16.59
C ILE A 205 -10.68 -6.15 -15.52
N ARG A 206 -10.31 -5.82 -14.29
CA ARG A 206 -11.26 -5.63 -13.20
C ARG A 206 -12.16 -4.42 -13.41
N LEU A 207 -11.60 -3.29 -13.86
CA LEU A 207 -12.39 -2.10 -14.19
C LEU A 207 -13.33 -2.35 -15.37
N GLU A 208 -12.90 -3.12 -16.38
CA GLU A 208 -13.73 -3.49 -17.52
C GLU A 208 -14.91 -4.39 -17.10
N ARG A 209 -14.63 -5.45 -16.34
CA ARG A 209 -15.67 -6.35 -15.77
C ARG A 209 -16.67 -5.62 -14.89
N ALA A 210 -16.24 -4.56 -14.20
CA ALA A 210 -17.10 -3.72 -13.38
C ALA A 210 -17.86 -2.64 -14.18
N GLY A 211 -17.63 -2.51 -15.50
CA GLY A 211 -18.19 -1.44 -16.34
C GLY A 211 -17.64 -0.05 -16.01
N LEU A 212 -16.50 0.03 -15.31
CA LEU A 212 -15.92 1.28 -14.82
C LEU A 212 -14.77 1.82 -15.67
N LEU A 213 -14.31 1.05 -16.66
CA LEU A 213 -13.17 1.43 -17.48
C LEU A 213 -13.35 2.78 -18.20
N PRO A 214 -14.53 3.12 -18.79
CA PRO A 214 -14.71 4.42 -19.41
C PRO A 214 -14.57 5.59 -18.43
N ARG A 215 -15.13 5.44 -17.21
CA ARG A 215 -15.06 6.46 -16.14
C ARG A 215 -13.62 6.73 -15.70
N PHE A 216 -12.80 5.69 -15.54
CA PHE A 216 -11.45 5.78 -15.01
C PHE A 216 -10.33 5.69 -16.06
N ALA A 217 -10.65 5.84 -17.34
CA ALA A 217 -9.67 5.73 -18.42
C ALA A 217 -8.50 6.72 -18.29
N ILE A 218 -8.76 7.95 -17.84
CA ILE A 218 -7.72 8.97 -17.61
C ILE A 218 -6.88 8.59 -16.38
N ALA A 219 -7.53 8.24 -15.27
CA ALA A 219 -6.85 7.81 -14.05
C ALA A 219 -5.94 6.60 -14.29
N LEU A 220 -6.41 5.63 -15.06
CA LEU A 220 -5.61 4.45 -15.42
C LEU A 220 -4.38 4.81 -16.26
N ARG A 221 -4.50 5.76 -17.18
CA ARG A 221 -3.33 6.25 -17.94
C ARG A 221 -2.31 6.95 -17.04
N HIS A 222 -2.77 7.77 -16.08
CA HIS A 222 -1.87 8.41 -15.11
C HIS A 222 -1.18 7.39 -14.23
N LEU A 223 -1.93 6.41 -13.71
CA LEU A 223 -1.42 5.30 -12.92
C LEU A 223 -0.38 4.49 -13.71
N ALA A 224 -0.67 4.11 -14.96
CA ALA A 224 0.24 3.35 -15.80
C ALA A 224 1.57 4.08 -16.00
N ARG A 225 1.54 5.38 -16.30
CA ARG A 225 2.76 6.21 -16.43
C ARG A 225 3.55 6.29 -15.13
N GLN A 226 2.88 6.38 -13.99
CA GLN A 226 3.54 6.42 -12.68
C GLN A 226 4.21 5.07 -12.40
N VAL A 227 3.48 3.97 -12.49
CA VAL A 227 3.98 2.62 -12.20
C VAL A 227 5.12 2.26 -13.17
N GLU A 228 4.98 2.58 -14.46
CA GLU A 228 6.02 2.39 -15.47
C GLU A 228 7.27 3.20 -15.13
N GLY A 229 7.13 4.50 -14.84
CA GLY A 229 8.24 5.36 -14.43
C GLY A 229 8.94 4.88 -13.15
N ASP A 230 8.22 4.16 -12.27
CA ASP A 230 8.78 3.60 -11.04
C ASP A 230 9.55 2.31 -11.23
N ASN A 231 9.31 1.57 -12.32
CA ASN A 231 9.84 0.22 -12.54
C ASN A 231 10.83 0.09 -13.70
N LEU A 232 10.86 1.03 -14.65
CA LEU A 232 11.82 0.97 -15.76
C LEU A 232 13.27 1.26 -15.30
N PRO A 233 14.27 0.51 -15.81
CA PRO A 233 15.68 0.84 -15.62
C PRO A 233 15.97 2.23 -16.21
N GLY A 234 16.55 3.12 -15.41
CA GLY A 234 16.78 4.51 -15.83
C GLY A 234 15.53 5.37 -15.91
N GLY A 235 14.41 4.86 -15.34
CA GLY A 235 13.11 5.54 -15.31
C GLY A 235 13.27 7.01 -14.96
N ARG A 236 12.68 7.89 -15.80
CA ARG A 236 12.87 9.35 -15.81
C ARG A 236 12.99 9.87 -14.40
N PHE A 237 14.12 10.52 -14.13
CA PHE A 237 14.34 11.27 -12.88
C PHE A 237 13.20 12.28 -12.72
N SER A 238 12.13 11.89 -12.05
CA SER A 238 11.14 12.89 -11.68
C SER A 238 11.82 13.84 -10.70
N PRO A 239 11.57 15.15 -10.78
CA PRO A 239 12.12 16.12 -9.82
C PRO A 239 11.86 15.73 -8.37
N ARG A 240 10.73 15.03 -8.10
CA ARG A 240 10.36 14.50 -6.79
C ARG A 240 11.27 13.33 -6.35
N LYS A 241 11.61 12.40 -7.25
CA LYS A 241 12.54 11.30 -6.96
C LYS A 241 13.97 11.80 -6.76
N ILE A 242 14.37 12.82 -7.53
CA ILE A 242 15.66 13.51 -7.36
C ILE A 242 15.71 14.14 -5.97
N LEU A 243 14.70 14.93 -5.61
CA LEU A 243 14.64 15.63 -4.32
C LEU A 243 14.58 14.64 -3.14
N HIS A 244 13.79 13.57 -3.27
CA HIS A 244 13.71 12.50 -2.29
C HIS A 244 15.06 11.77 -2.14
N SER A 245 15.71 11.43 -3.25
CA SER A 245 17.02 10.76 -3.24
C SER A 245 18.12 11.65 -2.70
N ILE A 246 18.09 12.97 -2.97
CA ILE A 246 19.01 13.95 -2.40
C ILE A 246 18.80 14.09 -0.89
N ARG A 247 17.54 14.19 -0.43
CA ARG A 247 17.23 14.24 1.01
C ARG A 247 17.66 12.98 1.75
N ARG A 248 17.49 11.80 1.14
CA ARG A 248 17.82 10.51 1.74
C ARG A 248 19.31 10.19 1.75
N ARG A 249 20.06 10.55 0.71
CA ARG A 249 21.46 10.13 0.50
C ARG A 249 22.46 11.26 0.64
N GLY A 250 22.00 12.49 0.75
CA GLY A 250 22.83 13.68 0.57
C GLY A 250 23.19 13.90 -0.90
N LEU A 251 23.42 15.16 -1.27
CA LEU A 251 23.69 15.57 -2.66
C LEU A 251 24.90 14.84 -3.26
N VAL A 252 25.97 14.70 -2.47
CA VAL A 252 27.23 14.07 -2.91
C VAL A 252 27.04 12.60 -3.26
N ASN A 253 26.34 11.85 -2.41
CA ASN A 253 26.07 10.43 -2.64
C ASN A 253 25.05 10.21 -3.76
N PHE A 254 24.10 11.12 -3.93
CA PHE A 254 23.17 11.12 -5.07
C PHE A 254 23.93 11.30 -6.37
N LEU A 255 24.81 12.28 -6.47
CA LEU A 255 25.63 12.56 -7.65
C LEU A 255 26.56 11.37 -7.99
N LYS A 256 27.24 10.79 -7.00
CA LYS A 256 28.07 9.57 -7.23
C LYS A 256 27.26 8.41 -7.79
N HIS A 257 26.04 8.21 -7.33
CA HIS A 257 25.17 7.12 -7.81
C HIS A 257 24.57 7.42 -9.19
N ALA A 258 24.24 8.67 -9.48
CA ALA A 258 23.71 9.09 -10.77
C ALA A 258 24.80 9.08 -11.86
N TYR A 259 26.01 9.57 -11.57
CA TYR A 259 27.11 9.62 -12.52
C TYR A 259 27.85 8.29 -12.67
N GLY A 260 27.91 7.46 -11.62
CA GLY A 260 28.53 6.13 -11.73
C GLY A 260 27.73 5.14 -12.61
N ARG A 261 26.49 5.44 -12.97
CA ARG A 261 25.69 4.67 -13.95
C ARG A 261 25.82 5.16 -15.40
N ILE A 262 26.43 6.31 -15.61
CA ILE A 262 26.63 6.88 -16.97
C ILE A 262 28.02 6.52 -17.50
N ALA A 263 28.91 6.07 -16.62
CA ALA A 263 30.31 5.73 -16.95
C ALA A 263 30.63 4.21 -16.95
N GLY A 264 29.57 3.36 -16.96
CA GLY A 264 29.72 1.90 -17.00
C GLY A 264 28.98 1.28 -18.20
#